data_55aefb3759080ab07832849c24915ccb
#
_entry.id   55aefb3759080ab07832849c24915ccb
#
_cell.length_a   1.000
_cell.length_b   1.000
_cell.length_c   1.000
_cell.angle_alpha   90.00
_cell.angle_beta   90.00
_cell.angle_gamma   90.00
#
_symmetry.space_group_name_H-M   'P 1'
#
loop_
_entity.id
_entity.type
_entity.pdbx_description
1 polymer ?
#
loop_
_entity_poly.entity_id
_entity_poly.type
_entity_poly.pdbx_seq_one_letter_code
_entity_poly.pdbx_strand_id
1 'polypeptide(L)'
;FAVMLPILAGWIRIAAQRSGKYDFNFGVALAVAAVMLIMLAFLWLLAGSLNHTDGQKKHIMQILQQREARHRLALRAGRMGTFHQDLDDESLVFSPELEAIFGLPPMSFASTFAAFQQLIHPDDRQRVQQTVAEAVENRTAYDLECRILRTSPPGESWIAVTGQVLPDSTGHPRQITGVMFDITERKRSETALRQSEEQLRVVTDALPGLIAYVDRDERYRFVNAGYERHFGRSREQIVGSSVKELLQQDYPQVQRFIERVLEGEQISFETTSLGETDEQTLLATYVPERTAGGTVEGFYVLITNITDRKRTEQALRESEERFRHLFEQASDGIVMADMSGHYLDVNSRACHMLGYSREELLGMGVTDLLDPHDYKRLREIKAELLEGHRHSGEWKLRRRDGATLSVEISAKLQPDRRWHAIVRDITERKRAEAGLRESEAHFRMLADATPVLVWMAGTDTRCTWLNRSWLEYTG
;
A
#
# COMPACT_ATOMS: atom_id res chain seq x y z
N PHE A 1 2.26 56.84 77.14
CA PHE A 1 2.09 58.16 76.52
C PHE A 1 0.67 58.68 76.66
N ALA A 2 -0.40 57.91 76.44
CA ALA A 2 -1.79 58.35 76.56
C ALA A 2 -2.24 58.73 77.97
N VAL A 3 -1.59 58.23 79.02
CA VAL A 3 -1.88 58.56 80.43
C VAL A 3 -1.01 59.75 80.90
N MET A 4 0.21 59.83 80.42
CA MET A 4 1.17 60.95 80.87
C MET A 4 0.79 62.28 80.32
N LEU A 5 0.26 62.41 79.12
CA LEU A 5 -0.05 63.71 78.48
C LEU A 5 -1.24 64.46 79.16
N PRO A 6 -2.35 63.75 79.51
CA PRO A 6 -3.43 64.35 80.28
C PRO A 6 -2.98 64.81 81.66
N ILE A 7 -2.09 64.07 82.32
CA ILE A 7 -1.52 64.40 83.60
C ILE A 7 -0.64 65.63 83.46
N LEU A 8 0.21 65.74 82.43
CA LEU A 8 1.07 66.91 82.15
C LEU A 8 0.24 68.12 81.78
N ALA A 9 -0.82 67.95 80.96
CA ALA A 9 -1.76 69.04 80.64
C ALA A 9 -2.50 69.57 81.90
N GLY A 10 -2.90 68.67 82.82
CA GLY A 10 -3.48 69.01 84.12
C GLY A 10 -2.48 69.81 84.98
N TRP A 11 -1.23 69.45 85.05
CA TRP A 11 -0.17 70.11 85.73
C TRP A 11 0.13 71.49 85.18
N ILE A 12 0.26 71.65 83.89
CA ILE A 12 0.43 72.87 83.13
C ILE A 12 -0.75 73.81 83.44
N ARG A 13 -1.99 73.31 83.48
CA ARG A 13 -3.19 74.09 83.84
C ARG A 13 -3.12 74.63 85.23
N ILE A 14 -2.74 73.80 86.20
CA ILE A 14 -2.62 74.25 87.63
C ILE A 14 -1.50 75.26 87.78
N ALA A 15 -0.36 75.09 87.12
CA ALA A 15 0.77 76.03 87.14
C ALA A 15 0.41 77.35 86.46
N ALA A 16 -0.28 77.39 85.38
CA ALA A 16 -0.75 78.55 84.66
C ALA A 16 -1.84 79.31 85.39
N GLN A 17 -2.74 78.65 86.12
CA GLN A 17 -3.76 79.26 86.97
C GLN A 17 -3.15 79.97 88.20
N ARG A 18 -2.08 79.38 88.78
CA ARG A 18 -1.33 80.03 89.91
C ARG A 18 -0.54 81.30 89.47
N SER A 19 -0.21 81.37 88.22
CA SER A 19 0.54 82.54 87.70
C SER A 19 -0.36 83.73 87.28
N GLY A 20 -1.71 83.59 87.37
CA GLY A 20 -2.68 84.67 87.06
C GLY A 20 -2.77 85.04 85.58
N LYS A 21 -2.17 84.28 84.68
CA LYS A 21 -2.06 84.65 83.24
C LYS A 21 -3.21 84.18 82.38
N TYR A 22 -4.09 83.22 82.84
CA TYR A 22 -5.18 82.69 82.05
C TYR A 22 -6.46 82.53 82.83
N ASP A 23 -7.60 82.80 82.20
CA ASP A 23 -8.93 82.57 82.74
C ASP A 23 -9.28 81.03 82.79
N PHE A 24 -10.07 80.68 83.82
CA PHE A 24 -10.48 79.28 84.05
C PHE A 24 -11.07 78.57 82.83
N ASN A 25 -11.87 79.27 82.05
CA ASN A 25 -12.52 78.76 80.85
C ASN A 25 -11.54 78.39 79.71
N PHE A 26 -10.43 79.19 79.57
CA PHE A 26 -9.40 78.93 78.61
C PHE A 26 -8.59 77.67 78.95
N GLY A 27 -8.30 77.48 80.24
CA GLY A 27 -7.61 76.26 80.69
C GLY A 27 -8.41 74.97 80.51
N VAL A 28 -9.73 74.98 80.59
CA VAL A 28 -10.63 73.84 80.32
C VAL A 28 -10.69 73.56 78.81
N ALA A 29 -10.81 74.60 78.01
CA ALA A 29 -10.83 74.44 76.56
C ALA A 29 -9.53 73.81 76.03
N LEU A 30 -8.35 74.22 76.57
CA LEU A 30 -7.06 73.65 76.20
C LEU A 30 -6.93 72.18 76.59
N ALA A 31 -7.43 71.81 77.78
CA ALA A 31 -7.43 70.41 78.23
C ALA A 31 -8.35 69.51 77.37
N VAL A 32 -9.54 70.00 77.01
CA VAL A 32 -10.46 69.28 76.11
C VAL A 32 -9.87 69.13 74.74
N ALA A 33 -9.23 70.20 74.19
CA ALA A 33 -8.58 70.08 72.88
C ALA A 33 -7.41 69.10 72.92
N ALA A 34 -6.60 69.05 73.97
CA ALA A 34 -5.52 68.05 74.10
C ALA A 34 -6.05 66.62 74.18
N VAL A 35 -7.14 66.36 74.92
CA VAL A 35 -7.78 65.03 74.99
C VAL A 35 -8.37 64.61 73.63
N MET A 36 -8.98 65.59 72.90
CA MET A 36 -9.50 65.28 71.56
C MET A 36 -8.38 64.92 70.59
N LEU A 37 -7.24 65.65 70.59
CA LEU A 37 -6.08 65.35 69.76
C LEU A 37 -5.48 64.00 70.10
N ILE A 38 -5.42 63.60 71.35
CA ILE A 38 -4.95 62.25 71.74
C ILE A 38 -5.88 61.21 71.30
N MET A 39 -7.22 61.33 71.43
CA MET A 39 -8.20 60.43 70.90
C MET A 39 -8.13 60.26 69.39
N LEU A 40 -7.98 61.40 68.70
CA LEU A 40 -7.80 61.34 67.21
C LEU A 40 -6.52 60.64 66.81
N ALA A 41 -5.38 60.86 67.47
CA ALA A 41 -4.14 60.16 67.25
C ALA A 41 -4.24 58.70 67.58
N PHE A 42 -4.93 58.31 68.64
CA PHE A 42 -5.16 56.94 69.00
C PHE A 42 -6.09 56.21 67.98
N LEU A 43 -7.17 56.87 67.53
CA LEU A 43 -8.04 56.35 66.47
C LEU A 43 -7.30 56.20 65.15
N TRP A 44 -6.40 57.18 64.81
CA TRP A 44 -5.58 57.09 63.62
C TRP A 44 -4.56 55.93 63.66
N LEU A 45 -3.92 55.66 64.80
CA LEU A 45 -3.04 54.51 65.03
C LEU A 45 -3.78 53.20 64.99
N LEU A 46 -4.97 53.12 65.59
CA LEU A 46 -5.84 51.94 65.49
C LEU A 46 -6.31 51.65 64.07
N ALA A 47 -6.74 52.67 63.34
CA ALA A 47 -7.11 52.57 61.93
C ALA A 47 -5.91 52.15 61.04
N GLY A 48 -4.72 52.64 61.32
CA GLY A 48 -3.47 52.31 60.66
C GLY A 48 -3.12 50.78 60.88
N SER A 49 -3.26 50.30 62.14
CA SER A 49 -2.99 48.94 62.51
C SER A 49 -4.01 47.96 61.85
N LEU A 50 -5.30 48.34 61.89
CA LEU A 50 -6.35 47.54 61.19
C LEU A 50 -6.17 47.44 59.64
N ASN A 51 -5.84 48.62 59.05
CA ASN A 51 -5.56 48.65 57.62
C ASN A 51 -4.33 47.81 57.23
N HIS A 52 -3.27 47.81 58.08
CA HIS A 52 -2.08 46.99 57.82
C HIS A 52 -2.35 45.49 57.90
N THR A 53 -3.14 45.03 58.88
CA THR A 53 -3.54 43.62 59.00
C THR A 53 -4.50 43.16 57.88
N ASP A 54 -5.42 44.00 57.43
CA ASP A 54 -6.28 43.73 56.30
C ASP A 54 -5.52 43.70 54.97
N GLY A 55 -4.55 44.59 54.80
CA GLY A 55 -3.66 44.55 53.63
C GLY A 55 -2.84 43.26 53.52
N GLN A 56 -2.26 42.81 54.63
CA GLN A 56 -1.53 41.54 54.70
C GLN A 56 -2.42 40.33 54.40
N LYS A 57 -3.62 40.27 54.96
CA LYS A 57 -4.59 39.18 54.67
C LYS A 57 -4.99 39.16 53.21
N LYS A 58 -5.30 40.33 52.60
CA LYS A 58 -5.63 40.42 51.17
C LYS A 58 -4.46 40.00 50.30
N HIS A 59 -3.23 40.38 50.62
CA HIS A 59 -2.04 39.99 49.87
C HIS A 59 -1.77 38.47 49.93
N ILE A 60 -1.88 37.86 51.13
CA ILE A 60 -1.75 36.43 51.30
C ILE A 60 -2.85 35.68 50.52
N MET A 61 -4.10 36.18 50.59
CA MET A 61 -5.22 35.60 49.83
C MET A 61 -5.01 35.67 48.32
N GLN A 62 -4.48 36.79 47.80
CA GLN A 62 -4.14 36.91 46.38
C GLN A 62 -3.02 35.95 45.95
N ILE A 63 -1.96 35.81 46.78
CA ILE A 63 -0.88 34.84 46.50
C ILE A 63 -1.43 33.40 46.47
N LEU A 64 -2.27 33.04 47.42
CA LEU A 64 -2.90 31.72 47.47
C LEU A 64 -3.77 31.49 46.23
N GLN A 65 -4.63 32.44 45.88
CA GLN A 65 -5.46 32.35 44.67
C GLN A 65 -4.62 32.24 43.39
N GLN A 66 -3.53 33.00 43.28
CA GLN A 66 -2.62 32.87 42.13
C GLN A 66 -1.90 31.50 42.10
N ARG A 67 -1.48 30.99 43.26
CA ARG A 67 -0.88 29.66 43.35
C ARG A 67 -1.87 28.57 42.94
N GLU A 68 -3.09 28.61 43.45
CA GLU A 68 -4.15 27.66 43.09
C GLU A 68 -4.51 27.72 41.59
N ALA A 69 -4.65 28.95 41.06
CA ALA A 69 -4.93 29.13 39.63
C ALA A 69 -3.81 28.55 38.75
N ARG A 70 -2.55 28.83 39.12
CA ARG A 70 -1.38 28.28 38.40
C ARG A 70 -1.30 26.77 38.54
N HIS A 71 -1.55 26.25 39.70
CA HIS A 71 -1.56 24.78 39.95
C HIS A 71 -2.66 24.09 39.12
N ARG A 72 -3.87 24.62 39.13
CA ARG A 72 -4.98 24.13 38.28
C ARG A 72 -4.67 24.18 36.80
N LEU A 73 -4.06 25.29 36.34
CA LEU A 73 -3.66 25.42 34.94
C LEU A 73 -2.63 24.35 34.53
N ALA A 74 -1.63 24.10 35.39
CA ALA A 74 -0.61 23.08 35.18
C ALA A 74 -1.24 21.65 35.11
N LEU A 75 -2.14 21.32 36.01
CA LEU A 75 -2.86 20.05 36.03
C LEU A 75 -3.70 19.83 34.74
N ARG A 76 -4.44 20.87 34.32
CA ARG A 76 -5.25 20.81 33.10
C ARG A 76 -4.39 20.68 31.84
N ALA A 77 -3.31 21.51 31.75
CA ALA A 77 -2.40 21.45 30.60
C ALA A 77 -1.69 20.09 30.47
N GLY A 78 -1.37 19.48 31.62
CA GLY A 78 -0.76 18.16 31.68
C GLY A 78 -1.78 16.99 31.57
N ARG A 79 -3.08 17.28 31.43
CA ARG A 79 -4.14 16.25 31.51
C ARG A 79 -3.97 15.34 32.72
N MET A 80 -3.69 15.97 33.88
CA MET A 80 -3.44 15.27 35.13
C MET A 80 -4.42 15.70 36.21
N GLY A 81 -4.73 14.81 37.11
CA GLY A 81 -5.48 15.10 38.32
C GLY A 81 -4.78 14.52 39.54
N THR A 82 -5.12 15.02 40.70
CA THR A 82 -4.58 14.55 42.00
C THR A 82 -5.59 13.74 42.72
N PHE A 83 -5.13 12.75 43.48
CA PHE A 83 -5.93 12.00 44.42
C PHE A 83 -5.27 11.97 45.78
N HIS A 84 -6.08 11.83 46.79
CA HIS A 84 -5.70 11.67 48.19
C HIS A 84 -6.55 10.63 48.86
N GLN A 85 -5.92 9.61 49.43
CA GLN A 85 -6.58 8.53 50.15
C GLN A 85 -6.12 8.55 51.61
N ASP A 86 -7.05 8.55 52.52
CA ASP A 86 -6.81 8.27 53.95
C ASP A 86 -6.99 6.77 54.18
N LEU A 87 -6.02 6.14 54.81
CA LEU A 87 -6.04 4.68 55.06
C LEU A 87 -6.78 4.31 56.36
N ASP A 88 -7.04 5.29 57.23
CA ASP A 88 -7.73 5.06 58.50
C ASP A 88 -9.26 5.00 58.31
N ASP A 89 -9.82 5.86 57.45
CA ASP A 89 -11.25 5.93 57.17
C ASP A 89 -11.62 5.45 55.76
N GLU A 90 -10.62 4.95 54.98
CA GLU A 90 -10.72 4.49 53.58
C GLU A 90 -11.28 5.53 52.61
N SER A 91 -11.26 6.82 53.00
CA SER A 91 -11.75 7.87 52.14
C SER A 91 -10.76 8.13 51.00
N LEU A 92 -11.31 8.36 49.81
CA LEU A 92 -10.52 8.68 48.58
C LEU A 92 -11.12 9.91 47.93
N VAL A 93 -10.32 10.98 47.83
CA VAL A 93 -10.75 12.27 47.28
C VAL A 93 -10.05 12.48 45.94
N PHE A 94 -10.82 12.86 44.93
CA PHE A 94 -10.34 13.24 43.61
C PHE A 94 -10.35 14.77 43.44
N SER A 95 -9.35 15.31 42.76
CA SER A 95 -9.45 16.66 42.25
C SER A 95 -10.49 16.79 41.15
N PRO A 96 -11.09 17.95 40.92
CA PRO A 96 -12.03 18.17 39.79
C PRO A 96 -11.46 17.77 38.42
N GLU A 97 -10.15 17.94 38.22
CA GLU A 97 -9.45 17.56 37.03
C GLU A 97 -9.44 16.02 36.87
N LEU A 98 -9.28 15.28 37.97
CA LEU A 98 -9.31 13.83 37.96
C LEU A 98 -10.71 13.29 37.67
N GLU A 99 -11.76 13.84 38.29
CA GLU A 99 -13.14 13.50 37.95
C GLU A 99 -13.44 13.70 36.47
N ALA A 100 -12.92 14.78 35.85
CA ALA A 100 -13.05 15.02 34.41
C ALA A 100 -12.35 13.95 33.55
N ILE A 101 -11.19 13.44 33.97
CA ILE A 101 -10.49 12.31 33.29
C ILE A 101 -11.37 11.08 33.29
N PHE A 102 -12.04 10.76 34.41
CA PHE A 102 -12.98 9.64 34.51
C PHE A 102 -14.33 9.90 33.84
N GLY A 103 -14.58 11.13 33.37
CA GLY A 103 -15.88 11.52 32.80
C GLY A 103 -16.98 11.63 33.83
N LEU A 104 -16.63 11.91 35.09
CA LEU A 104 -17.54 12.14 36.18
C LEU A 104 -17.97 13.61 36.25
N PRO A 105 -19.23 13.91 36.64
CA PRO A 105 -19.64 15.26 36.99
C PRO A 105 -18.79 15.81 38.14
N PRO A 106 -18.56 17.12 38.23
CA PRO A 106 -17.83 17.70 39.35
C PRO A 106 -18.46 17.33 40.71
N MET A 107 -17.64 16.93 41.67
CA MET A 107 -18.02 16.55 43.02
C MET A 107 -19.02 15.35 43.12
N SER A 108 -18.97 14.45 42.12
CA SER A 108 -19.87 13.27 42.08
C SER A 108 -19.18 11.97 42.46
N PHE A 109 -17.87 11.98 42.62
CA PHE A 109 -17.15 10.78 43.02
C PHE A 109 -17.53 10.34 44.44
N ALA A 110 -17.83 9.04 44.61
CA ALA A 110 -18.34 8.49 45.88
C ALA A 110 -17.30 8.42 47.00
N SER A 111 -16.13 9.00 46.81
CA SER A 111 -15.04 9.19 47.80
C SER A 111 -14.60 7.91 48.55
N THR A 112 -14.67 6.73 47.89
CA THR A 112 -14.18 5.46 48.43
C THR A 112 -13.29 4.72 47.46
N PHE A 113 -12.35 3.92 47.98
CA PHE A 113 -11.51 3.06 47.16
C PHE A 113 -12.33 2.00 46.39
N ALA A 114 -13.40 1.47 46.99
CA ALA A 114 -14.31 0.54 46.30
C ALA A 114 -14.99 1.17 45.07
N ALA A 115 -15.39 2.44 45.15
CA ALA A 115 -15.94 3.18 44.00
C ALA A 115 -14.90 3.38 42.89
N PHE A 116 -13.66 3.67 43.25
CA PHE A 116 -12.55 3.74 42.27
C PHE A 116 -12.30 2.41 41.56
N GLN A 117 -12.30 1.29 42.30
CA GLN A 117 -12.14 -0.05 41.69
C GLN A 117 -13.21 -0.36 40.65
N GLN A 118 -14.44 0.15 40.80
CA GLN A 118 -15.49 -0.04 39.80
C GLN A 118 -15.18 0.71 38.48
N LEU A 119 -14.46 1.83 38.57
CA LEU A 119 -14.05 2.58 37.39
C LEU A 119 -12.84 1.99 36.67
N ILE A 120 -12.13 1.05 37.30
CA ILE A 120 -11.02 0.31 36.67
C ILE A 120 -11.58 -0.81 35.79
N HIS A 121 -10.98 -1.02 34.63
CA HIS A 121 -11.31 -2.14 33.75
C HIS A 121 -11.21 -3.49 34.53
N PRO A 122 -12.16 -4.42 34.41
CA PRO A 122 -12.18 -5.67 35.16
C PRO A 122 -10.85 -6.43 35.18
N ASP A 123 -10.20 -6.56 34.04
CA ASP A 123 -8.92 -7.29 33.90
C ASP A 123 -7.77 -6.66 34.69
N ASP A 124 -7.83 -5.33 34.94
CA ASP A 124 -6.74 -4.60 35.59
C ASP A 124 -6.93 -4.48 37.11
N ARG A 125 -8.14 -4.74 37.63
CA ARG A 125 -8.50 -4.55 39.05
C ARG A 125 -7.57 -5.27 39.99
N GLN A 126 -7.34 -6.56 39.77
CA GLN A 126 -6.51 -7.39 40.63
C GLN A 126 -5.07 -6.87 40.70
N ARG A 127 -4.49 -6.53 39.53
CA ARG A 127 -3.12 -5.99 39.43
C ARG A 127 -2.99 -4.63 40.15
N VAL A 128 -3.96 -3.73 39.96
CA VAL A 128 -3.97 -2.43 40.63
C VAL A 128 -4.07 -2.60 42.15
N GLN A 129 -5.00 -3.46 42.64
CA GLN A 129 -5.17 -3.73 44.04
C GLN A 129 -3.89 -4.29 44.68
N GLN A 130 -3.26 -5.24 44.05
CA GLN A 130 -2.00 -5.84 44.50
C GLN A 130 -0.86 -4.81 44.56
N THR A 131 -0.66 -4.01 43.50
CA THR A 131 0.39 -2.98 43.47
C THR A 131 0.22 -1.94 44.58
N VAL A 132 -1.02 -1.49 44.82
CA VAL A 132 -1.30 -0.55 45.91
C VAL A 132 -1.07 -1.17 47.26
N ALA A 133 -1.53 -2.42 47.50
CA ALA A 133 -1.31 -3.13 48.77
C ALA A 133 0.19 -3.31 49.06
N GLU A 134 0.99 -3.76 48.09
CA GLU A 134 2.44 -3.91 48.23
C GLU A 134 3.14 -2.56 48.53
N ALA A 135 2.69 -1.45 47.91
CA ALA A 135 3.22 -0.12 48.19
C ALA A 135 2.91 0.35 49.59
N VAL A 136 1.72 0.07 50.12
CA VAL A 136 1.32 0.38 51.50
C VAL A 136 2.15 -0.44 52.51
N GLU A 137 2.28 -1.75 52.30
CA GLU A 137 3.07 -2.64 53.14
C GLU A 137 4.56 -2.23 53.20
N ASN A 138 5.14 -1.94 52.05
CA ASN A 138 6.56 -1.58 51.94
C ASN A 138 6.83 -0.09 52.15
N ARG A 139 5.79 0.74 52.30
CA ARG A 139 5.88 2.21 52.46
C ARG A 139 6.65 2.89 51.30
N THR A 140 6.42 2.40 50.10
CA THR A 140 7.11 2.88 48.90
C THR A 140 6.19 3.71 47.99
N ALA A 141 6.78 4.48 47.10
CA ALA A 141 6.07 5.01 45.97
C ALA A 141 5.76 3.89 44.95
N TYR A 142 4.71 4.07 44.16
CA TYR A 142 4.35 3.15 43.09
C TYR A 142 3.96 3.89 41.83
N ASP A 143 4.25 3.24 40.70
CA ASP A 143 3.87 3.66 39.36
C ASP A 143 3.12 2.50 38.69
N LEU A 144 1.99 2.80 38.07
CA LEU A 144 1.25 1.81 37.30
C LEU A 144 0.48 2.47 36.14
N GLU A 145 0.24 1.71 35.10
CA GLU A 145 -0.66 2.09 34.02
C GLU A 145 -1.84 1.13 34.01
N CYS A 146 -3.08 1.62 33.91
CA CYS A 146 -4.28 0.78 33.83
C CYS A 146 -5.35 1.40 32.96
N ARG A 147 -6.26 0.54 32.52
CA ARG A 147 -7.47 0.94 31.81
C ARG A 147 -8.54 1.37 32.78
N ILE A 148 -9.27 2.40 32.43
CA ILE A 148 -10.45 2.86 33.16
C ILE A 148 -11.67 2.88 32.25
N LEU A 149 -12.84 2.74 32.85
CA LEU A 149 -14.13 2.84 32.21
C LEU A 149 -14.69 4.25 32.47
N ARG A 150 -14.70 5.09 31.45
CA ARG A 150 -15.26 6.44 31.55
C ARG A 150 -16.78 6.39 31.59
N THR A 151 -17.37 7.27 32.39
CA THR A 151 -18.82 7.37 32.53
C THR A 151 -19.41 8.26 31.41
N SER A 152 -18.76 9.38 31.07
CA SER A 152 -19.23 10.32 30.05
C SER A 152 -18.05 11.02 29.34
N PRO A 153 -17.93 10.89 27.99
CA PRO A 153 -18.62 9.86 27.17
C PRO A 153 -18.16 8.45 27.56
N PRO A 154 -19.06 7.45 27.49
CA PRO A 154 -18.71 6.06 27.80
C PRO A 154 -17.57 5.54 26.91
N GLY A 155 -16.64 4.80 27.49
CA GLY A 155 -15.52 4.23 26.73
C GLY A 155 -14.34 3.86 27.62
N GLU A 156 -13.38 3.18 27.02
CA GLU A 156 -12.10 2.87 27.66
C GLU A 156 -11.10 4.02 27.49
N SER A 157 -10.37 4.29 28.56
CA SER A 157 -9.24 5.21 28.57
C SER A 157 -8.09 4.61 29.36
N TRP A 158 -6.89 5.08 29.09
CA TRP A 158 -5.70 4.66 29.81
C TRP A 158 -5.22 5.74 30.75
N ILE A 159 -4.93 5.38 32.00
CA ILE A 159 -4.28 6.28 32.95
C ILE A 159 -2.94 5.72 33.40
N ALA A 160 -1.99 6.64 33.65
CA ALA A 160 -0.80 6.36 34.43
C ALA A 160 -1.01 6.94 35.82
N VAL A 161 -0.71 6.18 36.83
CA VAL A 161 -0.87 6.55 38.26
C VAL A 161 0.50 6.52 38.90
N THR A 162 0.88 7.63 39.53
CA THR A 162 2.03 7.70 40.43
C THR A 162 1.52 8.06 41.82
N GLY A 163 1.74 7.18 42.79
CA GLY A 163 1.31 7.36 44.14
C GLY A 163 2.43 7.22 45.16
N GLN A 164 2.33 7.95 46.26
CA GLN A 164 3.28 7.89 47.37
C GLN A 164 2.55 7.66 48.70
N VAL A 165 3.04 6.71 49.45
CA VAL A 165 2.54 6.43 50.80
C VAL A 165 3.21 7.36 51.81
N LEU A 166 2.42 8.10 52.57
CA LEU A 166 2.87 9.03 53.61
C LEU A 166 2.58 8.45 54.97
N PRO A 167 3.59 8.35 55.89
CA PRO A 167 3.41 7.86 57.23
C PRO A 167 2.86 8.97 58.15
N ASP A 168 2.26 8.56 59.28
CA ASP A 168 1.95 9.42 60.40
C ASP A 168 3.22 9.77 61.25
N SER A 169 3.04 10.48 62.38
CA SER A 169 4.13 10.84 63.28
C SER A 169 4.76 9.61 63.99
N THR A 170 4.12 8.45 63.95
CA THR A 170 4.58 7.20 64.57
C THR A 170 5.22 6.25 63.54
N GLY A 171 5.20 6.64 62.27
CA GLY A 171 5.79 5.86 61.17
C GLY A 171 4.83 4.85 60.55
N HIS A 172 3.55 4.79 60.93
CA HIS A 172 2.56 3.92 60.26
C HIS A 172 2.04 4.57 58.97
N PRO A 173 1.79 3.79 57.90
CA PRO A 173 1.21 4.30 56.67
C PRO A 173 -0.19 4.86 56.97
N ARG A 174 -0.39 6.14 56.72
CA ARG A 174 -1.65 6.83 57.00
C ARG A 174 -2.36 7.30 55.77
N GLN A 175 -1.59 7.81 54.79
CA GLN A 175 -2.19 8.43 53.64
C GLN A 175 -1.46 8.02 52.35
N ILE A 176 -2.19 7.96 51.25
CA ILE A 176 -1.63 7.88 49.90
C ILE A 176 -1.99 9.18 49.17
N THR A 177 -1.02 9.82 48.58
CA THR A 177 -1.26 10.94 47.69
C THR A 177 -0.59 10.67 46.35
N GLY A 178 -1.17 11.16 45.26
CA GLY A 178 -0.61 10.94 43.97
C GLY A 178 -1.26 11.74 42.85
N VAL A 179 -0.78 11.46 41.68
CA VAL A 179 -1.26 12.04 40.42
C VAL A 179 -1.66 10.94 39.44
N MET A 180 -2.65 11.21 38.62
CA MET A 180 -3.07 10.37 37.53
C MET A 180 -3.04 11.17 36.22
N PHE A 181 -2.50 10.57 35.18
CA PHE A 181 -2.36 11.16 33.84
C PHE A 181 -3.22 10.41 32.85
N ASP A 182 -3.95 11.13 32.00
CA ASP A 182 -4.57 10.52 30.83
C ASP A 182 -3.50 10.27 29.75
N ILE A 183 -3.20 8.99 29.52
CA ILE A 183 -2.22 8.52 28.52
C ILE A 183 -2.89 7.84 27.32
N THR A 184 -4.20 8.04 27.14
CA THR A 184 -4.99 7.39 26.09
C THR A 184 -4.46 7.74 24.69
N GLU A 185 -4.13 8.99 24.43
CA GLU A 185 -3.57 9.41 23.14
C GLU A 185 -2.22 8.74 22.86
N ARG A 186 -1.35 8.67 23.86
CA ARG A 186 -0.05 7.97 23.73
C ARG A 186 -0.25 6.51 23.37
N LYS A 187 -1.11 5.80 24.13
CA LYS A 187 -1.41 4.37 23.88
C LYS A 187 -2.06 4.11 22.53
N ARG A 188 -2.94 5.00 22.08
CA ARG A 188 -3.53 4.92 20.73
C ARG A 188 -2.48 5.08 19.63
N SER A 189 -1.59 6.06 19.78
CA SER A 189 -0.52 6.30 18.81
C SER A 189 0.48 5.13 18.77
N GLU A 190 0.89 4.61 19.92
CA GLU A 190 1.76 3.42 20.02
C GLU A 190 1.11 2.19 19.36
N THR A 191 -0.19 1.97 19.62
CA THR A 191 -0.93 0.85 19.03
C THR A 191 -1.10 1.01 17.53
N ALA A 192 -1.46 2.21 17.07
CA ALA A 192 -1.61 2.50 15.64
C ALA A 192 -0.29 2.34 14.88
N LEU A 193 0.83 2.81 15.46
CA LEU A 193 2.15 2.62 14.88
C LEU A 193 2.48 1.13 14.77
N ARG A 194 2.32 0.37 15.85
CA ARG A 194 2.57 -1.08 15.85
C ARG A 194 1.70 -1.83 14.84
N GLN A 195 0.42 -1.48 14.75
CA GLN A 195 -0.47 -2.08 13.77
C GLN A 195 -0.05 -1.75 12.33
N SER A 196 0.38 -0.50 12.08
CA SER A 196 0.87 -0.08 10.77
C SER A 196 2.15 -0.83 10.38
N GLU A 197 3.10 -0.97 11.30
CA GLU A 197 4.34 -1.73 11.08
C GLU A 197 4.05 -3.21 10.80
N GLU A 198 3.15 -3.82 11.57
CA GLU A 198 2.77 -5.22 11.39
C GLU A 198 2.05 -5.44 10.05
N GLN A 199 1.16 -4.51 9.68
CA GLN A 199 0.45 -4.55 8.41
C GLN A 199 1.40 -4.41 7.21
N LEU A 200 2.35 -3.49 7.26
CA LEU A 200 3.40 -3.35 6.25
C LEU A 200 4.22 -4.62 6.13
N ARG A 201 4.57 -5.25 7.25
CA ARG A 201 5.32 -6.50 7.27
C ARG A 201 4.54 -7.63 6.61
N VAL A 202 3.28 -7.82 6.97
CA VAL A 202 2.42 -8.86 6.36
C VAL A 202 2.32 -8.68 4.84
N VAL A 203 2.11 -7.45 4.38
CA VAL A 203 2.03 -7.14 2.94
C VAL A 203 3.35 -7.45 2.23
N THR A 204 4.48 -6.99 2.76
CA THR A 204 5.80 -7.22 2.13
C THR A 204 6.21 -8.69 2.17
N ASP A 205 5.85 -9.44 3.22
CA ASP A 205 6.15 -10.87 3.34
C ASP A 205 5.29 -11.75 2.41
N ALA A 206 4.09 -11.27 2.04
CA ALA A 206 3.18 -11.94 1.10
C ALA A 206 3.56 -11.72 -0.37
N LEU A 207 4.34 -10.70 -0.70
CA LEU A 207 4.73 -10.41 -2.08
C LEU A 207 5.76 -11.43 -2.59
N PRO A 208 5.59 -11.94 -3.84
CA PRO A 208 6.51 -12.91 -4.44
C PRO A 208 7.77 -12.21 -4.96
N GLY A 209 8.63 -11.76 -4.07
CA GLY A 209 9.88 -11.09 -4.40
C GLY A 209 10.73 -10.82 -3.17
N LEU A 210 11.97 -10.40 -3.39
CA LEU A 210 12.86 -9.97 -2.33
C LEU A 210 12.71 -8.46 -2.18
N ILE A 211 12.29 -8.03 -0.99
CA ILE A 211 12.13 -6.61 -0.65
C ILE A 211 13.07 -6.29 0.50
N ALA A 212 13.87 -5.25 0.34
CA ALA A 212 14.75 -4.76 1.38
C ALA A 212 14.83 -3.23 1.39
N TYR A 213 15.24 -2.68 2.51
CA TYR A 213 15.74 -1.34 2.63
C TYR A 213 17.19 -1.39 3.09
N VAL A 214 18.04 -0.67 2.37
CA VAL A 214 19.49 -0.57 2.61
C VAL A 214 19.82 0.89 2.86
N ASP A 215 20.56 1.15 3.94
CA ASP A 215 20.97 2.52 4.29
C ASP A 215 22.17 2.99 3.44
N ARG A 216 22.60 4.22 3.70
CA ARG A 216 23.74 4.85 3.00
C ARG A 216 25.08 4.14 3.22
N ASP A 217 25.21 3.43 4.34
CA ASP A 217 26.42 2.64 4.67
C ASP A 217 26.32 1.22 4.10
N GLU A 218 25.41 0.98 3.15
CA GLU A 218 25.13 -0.30 2.50
C GLU A 218 24.73 -1.40 3.48
N ARG A 219 24.05 -1.08 4.60
CA ARG A 219 23.57 -2.06 5.57
C ARG A 219 22.07 -2.29 5.43
N TYR A 220 21.68 -3.54 5.47
CA TYR A 220 20.27 -3.92 5.51
C TYR A 220 19.60 -3.41 6.79
N ARG A 221 18.55 -2.63 6.68
CA ARG A 221 17.71 -2.16 7.79
C ARG A 221 16.37 -2.86 7.83
N PHE A 222 15.94 -3.35 6.68
CA PHE A 222 14.72 -4.12 6.54
C PHE A 222 14.91 -5.18 5.45
N VAL A 223 14.35 -6.38 5.68
CA VAL A 223 14.19 -7.42 4.67
C VAL A 223 12.86 -8.14 4.89
N ASN A 224 12.20 -8.56 3.80
CA ASN A 224 10.99 -9.37 3.88
C ASN A 224 11.31 -10.87 3.99
N ALA A 225 10.30 -11.70 4.23
CA ALA A 225 10.43 -13.16 4.28
C ALA A 225 10.98 -13.77 2.96
N GLY A 226 10.91 -13.05 1.86
CA GLY A 226 11.55 -13.44 0.59
C GLY A 226 13.06 -13.59 0.73
N TYR A 227 13.71 -12.65 1.39
CA TYR A 227 15.16 -12.70 1.66
C TYR A 227 15.55 -13.92 2.52
N GLU A 228 14.77 -14.22 3.57
CA GLU A 228 15.05 -15.38 4.44
C GLU A 228 15.00 -16.68 3.64
N ARG A 229 14.00 -16.86 2.79
CA ARG A 229 13.86 -18.05 1.93
C ARG A 229 14.96 -18.15 0.87
N HIS A 230 15.37 -17.01 0.31
CA HIS A 230 16.36 -16.98 -0.78
C HIS A 230 17.78 -17.21 -0.29
N PHE A 231 18.18 -16.57 0.83
CA PHE A 231 19.54 -16.65 1.36
C PHE A 231 19.71 -17.72 2.45
N GLY A 232 18.63 -18.38 2.91
CA GLY A 232 18.66 -19.39 3.97
C GLY A 232 19.13 -18.86 5.32
N ARG A 233 19.00 -17.55 5.56
CA ARG A 233 19.38 -16.85 6.79
C ARG A 233 18.19 -16.16 7.40
N SER A 234 18.11 -16.13 8.73
CA SER A 234 17.04 -15.41 9.40
C SER A 234 17.16 -13.89 9.22
N ARG A 235 16.04 -13.20 9.33
CA ARG A 235 15.98 -11.72 9.25
C ARG A 235 16.95 -11.05 10.23
N GLU A 236 17.03 -11.57 11.45
CA GLU A 236 17.93 -11.05 12.50
C GLU A 236 19.41 -11.19 12.14
N GLN A 237 19.75 -12.17 11.30
CA GLN A 237 21.12 -12.36 10.80
C GLN A 237 21.45 -11.47 9.60
N ILE A 238 20.40 -11.08 8.82
CA ILE A 238 20.58 -10.24 7.64
C ILE A 238 20.55 -8.76 8.02
N VAL A 239 19.62 -8.35 8.88
CA VAL A 239 19.50 -6.94 9.30
C VAL A 239 20.76 -6.52 10.06
N GLY A 240 21.35 -5.40 9.64
CA GLY A 240 22.63 -4.89 10.16
C GLY A 240 23.87 -5.38 9.41
N SER A 241 23.81 -6.49 8.65
CA SER A 241 24.91 -6.90 7.77
C SER A 241 25.03 -5.99 6.55
N SER A 242 26.22 -5.90 5.95
CA SER A 242 26.40 -5.15 4.72
C SER A 242 25.95 -5.94 3.48
N VAL A 243 25.59 -5.23 2.40
CA VAL A 243 25.27 -5.87 1.11
C VAL A 243 26.41 -6.75 0.64
N LYS A 244 27.66 -6.31 0.84
CA LYS A 244 28.86 -7.07 0.50
C LYS A 244 29.01 -8.36 1.30
N GLU A 245 28.69 -8.35 2.60
CA GLU A 245 28.72 -9.54 3.46
C GLU A 245 27.67 -10.58 3.07
N LEU A 246 26.48 -10.13 2.61
CA LEU A 246 25.41 -11.03 2.19
C LEU A 246 25.64 -11.59 0.79
N LEU A 247 26.01 -10.74 -0.19
CA LEU A 247 26.17 -11.12 -1.59
C LEU A 247 27.53 -11.71 -1.94
N GLN A 248 28.55 -11.48 -1.11
CA GLN A 248 29.91 -12.02 -1.27
C GLN A 248 30.47 -11.86 -2.70
N GLN A 249 30.57 -12.97 -3.44
CA GLN A 249 31.09 -12.98 -4.83
C GLN A 249 30.20 -12.26 -5.84
N ASP A 250 28.92 -12.07 -5.55
CA ASP A 250 27.99 -11.39 -6.45
C ASP A 250 27.96 -9.87 -6.23
N TYR A 251 28.55 -9.37 -5.14
CA TYR A 251 28.59 -7.94 -4.84
C TYR A 251 29.16 -7.07 -5.98
N PRO A 252 30.27 -7.44 -6.67
CA PRO A 252 30.80 -6.63 -7.77
C PRO A 252 29.82 -6.42 -8.93
N GLN A 253 28.85 -7.32 -9.13
CA GLN A 253 27.85 -7.20 -10.17
C GLN A 253 26.85 -6.08 -9.88
N VAL A 254 26.56 -5.83 -8.60
CA VAL A 254 25.56 -4.86 -8.15
C VAL A 254 26.17 -3.54 -7.68
N GLN A 255 27.46 -3.51 -7.34
CA GLN A 255 28.15 -2.35 -6.75
C GLN A 255 27.91 -1.05 -7.56
N ARG A 256 28.12 -1.08 -8.87
CA ARG A 256 27.90 0.08 -9.74
C ARG A 256 26.47 0.63 -9.70
N PHE A 257 25.48 -0.24 -9.42
CA PHE A 257 24.08 0.17 -9.33
C PHE A 257 23.78 0.74 -7.95
N ILE A 258 24.45 0.24 -6.90
CA ILE A 258 24.36 0.79 -5.56
C ILE A 258 24.94 2.21 -5.54
N GLU A 259 26.10 2.43 -6.12
CA GLU A 259 26.73 3.76 -6.24
C GLU A 259 25.76 4.77 -6.91
N ARG A 260 25.18 4.41 -8.05
CA ARG A 260 24.24 5.27 -8.77
C ARG A 260 22.94 5.54 -8.02
N VAL A 261 22.36 4.55 -7.34
CA VAL A 261 21.14 4.79 -6.55
C VAL A 261 21.41 5.68 -5.35
N LEU A 262 22.58 5.59 -4.73
CA LEU A 262 23.01 6.48 -3.65
C LEU A 262 23.29 7.93 -4.14
N GLU A 263 23.59 8.11 -5.43
CA GLU A 263 23.61 9.42 -6.10
C GLU A 263 22.18 9.94 -6.39
N GLY A 264 21.18 9.10 -6.20
CA GLY A 264 19.76 9.45 -6.31
C GLY A 264 19.08 9.00 -7.59
N GLU A 265 19.71 8.15 -8.39
CA GLU A 265 19.09 7.61 -9.60
C GLU A 265 18.25 6.36 -9.28
N GLN A 266 17.01 6.30 -9.77
CA GLN A 266 16.24 5.05 -9.73
C GLN A 266 16.72 4.13 -10.86
N ILE A 267 17.03 2.88 -10.55
CA ILE A 267 17.66 1.94 -11.47
C ILE A 267 16.91 0.63 -11.52
N SER A 268 16.76 0.08 -12.73
CA SER A 268 16.30 -1.29 -12.92
C SER A 268 17.27 -2.02 -13.83
N PHE A 269 17.64 -3.24 -13.47
CA PHE A 269 18.56 -4.08 -14.24
C PHE A 269 18.22 -5.56 -14.10
N GLU A 270 18.56 -6.32 -15.13
CA GLU A 270 18.44 -7.78 -15.09
C GLU A 270 19.77 -8.40 -14.67
N THR A 271 19.71 -9.44 -13.86
CA THR A 271 20.85 -10.24 -13.45
C THR A 271 20.50 -11.73 -13.45
N THR A 272 21.49 -12.57 -13.64
CA THR A 272 21.33 -14.03 -13.60
C THR A 272 21.88 -14.57 -12.30
N SER A 273 21.10 -14.74 -11.31
CA SER A 273 21.38 -15.16 -9.94
C SER A 273 21.98 -14.09 -9.00
N LEU A 274 21.50 -14.12 -7.77
CA LEU A 274 22.10 -13.47 -6.60
C LEU A 274 22.11 -14.55 -5.50
N GLY A 275 23.28 -15.07 -5.16
CA GLY A 275 23.46 -16.18 -4.21
C GLY A 275 23.57 -17.56 -4.89
N GLU A 276 23.66 -18.63 -4.09
CA GLU A 276 23.93 -20.01 -4.52
C GLU A 276 22.73 -20.75 -5.19
N THR A 277 21.74 -20.05 -5.71
CA THR A 277 20.56 -20.68 -6.30
C THR A 277 20.65 -20.82 -7.83
N ASP A 278 19.93 -21.83 -8.38
CA ASP A 278 19.83 -22.15 -9.82
C ASP A 278 19.76 -20.89 -10.73
N GLU A 279 20.25 -21.03 -11.97
CA GLU A 279 20.16 -19.98 -13.01
C GLU A 279 18.75 -19.41 -13.16
N GLN A 280 18.48 -18.37 -12.40
CA GLN A 280 17.22 -17.61 -12.45
C GLN A 280 17.52 -16.25 -13.06
N THR A 281 16.62 -15.78 -13.92
CA THR A 281 16.65 -14.38 -14.38
C THR A 281 15.88 -13.52 -13.40
N LEU A 282 16.59 -12.61 -12.74
CA LEU A 282 16.03 -11.69 -11.75
C LEU A 282 15.99 -10.27 -12.33
N LEU A 283 14.90 -9.56 -12.07
CA LEU A 283 14.80 -8.12 -12.30
C LEU A 283 14.94 -7.41 -10.95
N ALA A 284 16.05 -6.69 -10.78
CA ALA A 284 16.31 -5.86 -9.61
C ALA A 284 15.95 -4.41 -9.91
N THR A 285 15.19 -3.79 -9.02
CA THR A 285 14.84 -2.37 -9.06
C THR A 285 15.27 -1.73 -7.75
N TYR A 286 16.10 -0.69 -7.83
CA TYR A 286 16.59 0.12 -6.72
C TYR A 286 15.96 1.50 -6.78
N VAL A 287 15.31 1.90 -5.69
CA VAL A 287 14.62 3.19 -5.58
C VAL A 287 15.24 4.00 -4.44
N PRO A 288 15.84 5.16 -4.69
CA PRO A 288 16.49 5.95 -3.66
C PRO A 288 15.44 6.55 -2.71
N GLU A 289 15.72 6.51 -1.41
CA GLU A 289 14.98 7.25 -0.42
C GLU A 289 15.59 8.65 -0.26
N ARG A 290 14.78 9.69 -0.48
CA ARG A 290 15.22 11.08 -0.37
C ARG A 290 14.55 11.78 0.80
N THR A 291 15.34 12.50 1.60
CA THR A 291 14.80 13.44 2.58
C THR A 291 14.13 14.63 1.91
N ALA A 292 13.38 15.41 2.68
CA ALA A 292 12.81 16.67 2.22
C ALA A 292 13.89 17.68 1.73
N GLY A 293 15.15 17.52 2.16
CA GLY A 293 16.31 18.31 1.72
C GLY A 293 17.01 17.78 0.46
N GLY A 294 16.52 16.66 -0.13
CA GLY A 294 17.08 16.08 -1.35
C GLY A 294 18.27 15.12 -1.12
N THR A 295 18.72 14.92 0.12
CA THR A 295 19.80 13.97 0.44
C THR A 295 19.27 12.54 0.42
N VAL A 296 20.04 11.60 -0.16
CA VAL A 296 19.70 10.18 -0.15
C VAL A 296 20.19 9.58 1.17
N GLU A 297 19.27 8.95 1.93
CA GLU A 297 19.57 8.26 3.19
C GLU A 297 19.74 6.75 3.02
N GLY A 298 19.22 6.21 1.93
CA GLY A 298 19.26 4.81 1.59
C GLY A 298 18.47 4.52 0.35
N PHE A 299 18.16 3.24 0.12
CA PHE A 299 17.38 2.83 -1.04
C PHE A 299 16.57 1.56 -0.75
N TYR A 300 15.42 1.49 -1.41
CA TYR A 300 14.58 0.29 -1.43
C TYR A 300 15.04 -0.63 -2.55
N VAL A 301 15.07 -1.91 -2.27
CA VAL A 301 15.40 -2.99 -3.20
C VAL A 301 14.16 -3.82 -3.44
N LEU A 302 13.80 -4.01 -4.70
CA LEU A 302 12.79 -4.95 -5.14
C LEU A 302 13.41 -5.89 -6.17
N ILE A 303 13.46 -7.19 -5.89
CA ILE A 303 13.96 -8.19 -6.83
C ILE A 303 12.86 -9.18 -7.11
N THR A 304 12.56 -9.36 -8.40
CA THR A 304 11.51 -10.26 -8.89
C THR A 304 12.10 -11.33 -9.79
N ASN A 305 11.69 -12.57 -9.63
CA ASN A 305 12.05 -13.64 -10.58
C ASN A 305 11.19 -13.50 -11.84
N ILE A 306 11.84 -13.29 -12.98
CA ILE A 306 11.21 -13.14 -14.30
C ILE A 306 11.53 -14.30 -15.24
N THR A 307 12.07 -15.41 -14.73
CA THR A 307 12.50 -16.57 -15.54
C THR A 307 11.35 -17.14 -16.37
N ASP A 308 10.19 -17.38 -15.76
CA ASP A 308 9.03 -17.94 -16.48
C ASP A 308 8.47 -16.96 -17.52
N ARG A 309 8.48 -15.67 -17.21
CA ARG A 309 8.10 -14.63 -18.16
C ARG A 309 9.04 -14.65 -19.38
N LYS A 310 10.35 -14.66 -19.16
CA LYS A 310 11.36 -14.70 -20.23
C LYS A 310 11.26 -15.99 -21.06
N ARG A 311 11.06 -17.14 -20.41
CA ARG A 311 10.84 -18.42 -21.11
C ARG A 311 9.59 -18.37 -21.99
N THR A 312 8.50 -17.80 -21.50
CA THR A 312 7.27 -17.64 -22.24
C THR A 312 7.43 -16.71 -23.45
N GLU A 313 8.07 -15.55 -23.22
CA GLU A 313 8.38 -14.58 -24.29
C GLU A 313 9.26 -15.23 -25.37
N GLN A 314 10.29 -15.97 -24.97
CA GLN A 314 11.19 -16.67 -25.90
C GLN A 314 10.47 -17.77 -26.65
N ALA A 315 9.67 -18.60 -25.97
CA ALA A 315 8.90 -19.66 -26.62
C ALA A 315 7.86 -19.11 -27.62
N LEU A 316 7.21 -17.99 -27.26
CA LEU A 316 6.31 -17.30 -28.18
C LEU A 316 7.06 -16.82 -29.43
N ARG A 317 8.19 -16.15 -29.25
CA ARG A 317 9.02 -15.65 -30.34
C ARG A 317 9.48 -16.79 -31.27
N GLU A 318 10.00 -17.88 -30.70
CA GLU A 318 10.41 -19.05 -31.46
C GLU A 318 9.23 -19.70 -32.22
N SER A 319 8.04 -19.72 -31.60
CA SER A 319 6.83 -20.21 -32.23
C SER A 319 6.39 -19.34 -33.41
N GLU A 320 6.44 -17.99 -33.24
CA GLU A 320 6.13 -17.04 -34.30
C GLU A 320 7.14 -17.11 -35.47
N GLU A 321 8.44 -17.22 -35.16
CA GLU A 321 9.48 -17.37 -36.16
C GLU A 321 9.33 -18.70 -36.93
N ARG A 322 9.04 -19.79 -36.21
CA ARG A 322 8.78 -21.10 -36.83
C ARG A 322 7.53 -21.08 -37.69
N PHE A 323 6.45 -20.49 -37.19
CA PHE A 323 5.23 -20.32 -37.99
C PHE A 323 5.49 -19.53 -39.26
N ARG A 324 6.15 -18.37 -39.16
CA ARG A 324 6.51 -17.52 -40.31
C ARG A 324 7.36 -18.28 -41.32
N HIS A 325 8.36 -19.02 -40.86
CA HIS A 325 9.22 -19.82 -41.73
C HIS A 325 8.42 -20.91 -42.49
N LEU A 326 7.57 -21.65 -41.78
CA LEU A 326 6.71 -22.66 -42.40
C LEU A 326 5.70 -22.06 -43.38
N PHE A 327 5.12 -20.93 -43.03
CA PHE A 327 4.18 -20.20 -43.88
C PHE A 327 4.84 -19.69 -45.16
N GLU A 328 6.03 -19.09 -45.08
CA GLU A 328 6.75 -18.57 -46.26
C GLU A 328 7.36 -19.65 -47.13
N GLN A 329 7.81 -20.77 -46.55
CA GLN A 329 8.46 -21.84 -47.32
C GLN A 329 7.50 -22.91 -47.83
N ALA A 330 6.22 -22.77 -47.59
CA ALA A 330 5.23 -23.70 -48.09
C ALA A 330 5.28 -23.81 -49.63
N SER A 331 5.24 -25.05 -50.15
CA SER A 331 5.24 -25.29 -51.58
C SER A 331 3.96 -24.84 -52.29
N ASP A 332 2.87 -24.73 -51.54
CA ASP A 332 1.58 -24.23 -52.01
C ASP A 332 1.39 -22.77 -51.59
N GLY A 333 0.60 -22.02 -52.31
CA GLY A 333 0.16 -20.70 -51.88
C GLY A 333 -0.72 -20.79 -50.65
N ILE A 334 -0.42 -20.05 -49.61
CA ILE A 334 -1.27 -19.92 -48.42
C ILE A 334 -1.79 -18.50 -48.36
N VAL A 335 -3.10 -18.36 -48.21
CA VAL A 335 -3.79 -17.09 -48.07
C VAL A 335 -4.73 -17.06 -46.91
N MET A 336 -4.78 -15.93 -46.21
CA MET A 336 -5.76 -15.65 -45.17
C MET A 336 -6.60 -14.48 -45.60
N ALA A 337 -7.91 -14.53 -45.36
CA ALA A 337 -8.81 -13.43 -45.66
C ALA A 337 -9.83 -13.21 -44.54
N ASP A 338 -10.39 -12.01 -44.51
CA ASP A 338 -11.46 -11.67 -43.59
C ASP A 338 -12.84 -12.19 -44.06
N MET A 339 -13.87 -11.93 -43.29
CA MET A 339 -15.23 -12.36 -43.63
C MET A 339 -15.80 -11.70 -44.90
N SER A 340 -15.28 -10.56 -45.31
CA SER A 340 -15.63 -9.90 -46.57
C SER A 340 -14.89 -10.50 -47.79
N GLY A 341 -13.79 -11.18 -47.53
CA GLY A 341 -12.97 -11.83 -48.56
C GLY A 341 -11.70 -11.02 -48.90
N HIS A 342 -11.38 -9.92 -48.15
CA HIS A 342 -10.12 -9.20 -48.33
C HIS A 342 -8.98 -10.00 -47.72
N TYR A 343 -7.86 -10.03 -48.43
CA TYR A 343 -6.68 -10.73 -47.95
C TYR A 343 -6.05 -10.00 -46.78
N LEU A 344 -5.83 -10.78 -45.71
CA LEU A 344 -5.17 -10.32 -44.47
C LEU A 344 -3.70 -10.73 -44.43
N ASP A 345 -3.38 -11.89 -45.03
CA ASP A 345 -2.01 -12.36 -45.17
C ASP A 345 -1.88 -13.34 -46.36
N VAL A 346 -0.71 -13.33 -46.96
CA VAL A 346 -0.36 -14.21 -48.11
C VAL A 346 1.11 -14.57 -48.00
N ASN A 347 1.44 -15.84 -48.32
CA ASN A 347 2.84 -16.26 -48.34
C ASN A 347 3.54 -15.91 -49.68
N SER A 348 4.85 -15.99 -49.69
CA SER A 348 5.66 -15.75 -50.88
C SER A 348 5.27 -16.61 -52.07
N ARG A 349 4.86 -17.82 -51.84
CA ARG A 349 4.42 -18.75 -52.90
C ARG A 349 3.14 -18.29 -53.62
N ALA A 350 2.17 -17.79 -52.86
CA ALA A 350 0.96 -17.19 -53.40
C ALA A 350 1.30 -15.94 -54.25
N CYS A 351 2.18 -15.09 -53.76
CA CYS A 351 2.65 -13.92 -54.54
C CYS A 351 3.28 -14.35 -55.88
N HIS A 352 4.20 -15.30 -55.85
CA HIS A 352 4.87 -15.80 -57.06
C HIS A 352 3.89 -16.45 -58.04
N MET A 353 2.94 -17.26 -57.56
CA MET A 353 1.96 -17.91 -58.43
C MET A 353 1.04 -16.91 -59.12
N LEU A 354 0.58 -15.91 -58.39
CA LEU A 354 -0.39 -14.93 -58.87
C LEU A 354 0.29 -13.74 -59.59
N GLY A 355 1.60 -13.52 -59.39
CA GLY A 355 2.39 -12.45 -60.02
C GLY A 355 2.21 -11.06 -59.40
N TYR A 356 1.60 -10.98 -58.23
CA TYR A 356 1.39 -9.75 -57.46
C TYR A 356 2.35 -9.66 -56.27
N SER A 357 2.71 -8.43 -55.86
CA SER A 357 3.39 -8.24 -54.58
C SER A 357 2.48 -8.53 -53.42
N ARG A 358 3.07 -8.74 -52.24
CA ARG A 358 2.28 -8.96 -51.01
C ARG A 358 1.40 -7.74 -50.70
N GLU A 359 1.91 -6.53 -50.85
CA GLU A 359 1.17 -5.28 -50.59
C GLU A 359 0.00 -5.13 -51.57
N GLU A 360 0.19 -5.48 -52.84
CA GLU A 360 -0.88 -5.47 -53.85
C GLU A 360 -1.99 -6.47 -53.47
N LEU A 361 -1.63 -7.71 -53.09
CA LEU A 361 -2.62 -8.71 -52.68
C LEU A 361 -3.38 -8.33 -51.38
N LEU A 362 -2.71 -7.72 -50.40
CA LEU A 362 -3.38 -7.25 -49.20
C LEU A 362 -4.38 -6.12 -49.47
N GLY A 363 -4.26 -5.43 -50.58
CA GLY A 363 -5.23 -4.44 -51.06
C GLY A 363 -6.39 -5.05 -51.89
N MET A 364 -6.36 -6.35 -52.14
CA MET A 364 -7.33 -7.06 -52.99
C MET A 364 -8.21 -8.01 -52.18
N GLY A 365 -9.25 -8.48 -52.81
CA GLY A 365 -10.11 -9.52 -52.28
C GLY A 365 -10.13 -10.79 -53.17
N VAL A 366 -10.67 -11.85 -52.68
CA VAL A 366 -10.80 -13.10 -53.41
C VAL A 366 -11.50 -12.94 -54.73
N THR A 367 -12.49 -12.05 -54.82
CA THR A 367 -13.27 -11.76 -56.07
C THR A 367 -12.43 -11.11 -57.17
N ASP A 368 -11.37 -10.37 -56.82
CA ASP A 368 -10.53 -9.66 -57.82
C ASP A 368 -9.70 -10.60 -58.69
N LEU A 369 -9.46 -11.82 -58.16
CA LEU A 369 -8.69 -12.86 -58.83
C LEU A 369 -9.59 -13.88 -59.55
N LEU A 370 -10.94 -13.86 -59.36
CA LEU A 370 -11.88 -14.79 -59.94
C LEU A 370 -12.51 -14.20 -61.21
N ASP A 371 -12.94 -15.13 -62.12
CA ASP A 371 -13.83 -14.75 -63.20
C ASP A 371 -15.24 -14.43 -62.66
N PRO A 372 -15.95 -13.40 -63.15
CA PRO A 372 -17.29 -13.06 -62.72
C PRO A 372 -18.29 -14.25 -62.80
N HIS A 373 -18.09 -15.18 -63.67
CA HIS A 373 -18.92 -16.41 -63.77
C HIS A 373 -18.83 -17.29 -62.56
N ASP A 374 -17.70 -17.25 -61.82
CA ASP A 374 -17.48 -18.05 -60.63
C ASP A 374 -18.03 -17.41 -59.31
N TYR A 375 -18.51 -16.17 -59.35
CA TYR A 375 -19.03 -15.47 -58.17
C TYR A 375 -20.25 -16.15 -57.53
N LYS A 376 -21.13 -16.80 -58.34
CA LYS A 376 -22.26 -17.56 -57.80
C LYS A 376 -21.75 -18.76 -57.03
N ARG A 377 -20.84 -19.53 -57.60
CA ARG A 377 -20.21 -20.67 -56.98
C ARG A 377 -19.47 -20.29 -55.69
N LEU A 378 -18.73 -19.15 -55.71
CA LEU A 378 -18.07 -18.67 -54.49
C LEU A 378 -19.04 -18.37 -53.34
N ARG A 379 -20.22 -17.79 -53.65
CA ARG A 379 -21.26 -17.52 -52.64
C ARG A 379 -21.84 -18.81 -52.04
N GLU A 380 -22.08 -19.85 -52.84
CA GLU A 380 -22.58 -21.13 -52.39
C GLU A 380 -21.56 -21.81 -51.47
N ILE A 381 -20.30 -21.86 -51.86
CA ILE A 381 -19.19 -22.39 -51.06
C ILE A 381 -18.99 -21.61 -49.77
N LYS A 382 -19.13 -20.28 -49.81
CA LYS A 382 -19.03 -19.45 -48.60
C LYS A 382 -20.12 -19.80 -47.58
N ALA A 383 -21.32 -20.15 -48.03
CA ALA A 383 -22.41 -20.63 -47.16
C ALA A 383 -22.04 -21.99 -46.49
N GLU A 384 -21.54 -22.93 -47.27
CA GLU A 384 -21.08 -24.24 -46.74
C GLU A 384 -19.94 -24.11 -45.71
N LEU A 385 -18.98 -23.22 -46.00
CA LEU A 385 -17.88 -22.94 -45.10
C LEU A 385 -18.32 -22.29 -43.78
N LEU A 386 -19.39 -21.45 -43.80
CA LEU A 386 -19.98 -20.86 -42.59
C LEU A 386 -20.67 -21.91 -41.72
N GLU A 387 -21.14 -23.01 -42.28
CA GLU A 387 -21.67 -24.17 -41.55
C GLU A 387 -20.56 -25.07 -40.94
N GLY A 388 -19.30 -24.70 -41.11
CA GLY A 388 -18.13 -25.40 -40.56
C GLY A 388 -17.56 -26.48 -41.46
N HIS A 389 -18.05 -26.61 -42.68
CA HIS A 389 -17.52 -27.58 -43.66
C HIS A 389 -16.18 -27.11 -44.23
N ARG A 390 -15.37 -28.05 -44.71
CA ARG A 390 -14.16 -27.73 -45.50
C ARG A 390 -14.52 -27.82 -46.96
N HIS A 391 -14.11 -26.86 -47.76
CA HIS A 391 -14.25 -26.92 -49.21
C HIS A 391 -12.92 -27.23 -49.88
N SER A 392 -12.93 -28.11 -50.88
CA SER A 392 -11.80 -28.32 -51.79
C SER A 392 -12.35 -28.40 -53.21
N GLY A 393 -11.74 -27.69 -54.14
CA GLY A 393 -12.17 -27.69 -55.51
C GLY A 393 -11.19 -26.96 -56.47
N GLU A 394 -11.38 -27.30 -57.77
CA GLU A 394 -10.58 -26.66 -58.82
C GLU A 394 -11.19 -25.34 -59.22
N TRP A 395 -10.31 -24.35 -59.39
CA TRP A 395 -10.64 -22.98 -59.78
C TRP A 395 -9.71 -22.43 -60.84
N LYS A 396 -10.14 -21.38 -61.52
CA LYS A 396 -9.31 -20.59 -62.43
C LYS A 396 -9.10 -19.22 -61.84
N LEU A 397 -7.85 -18.88 -61.52
CA LEU A 397 -7.48 -17.53 -61.01
C LEU A 397 -6.80 -16.72 -62.13
N ARG A 398 -7.07 -15.43 -62.11
CA ARG A 398 -6.44 -14.44 -63.03
C ARG A 398 -5.15 -13.91 -62.40
N ARG A 399 -4.05 -14.07 -63.11
CA ARG A 399 -2.76 -13.56 -62.73
C ARG A 399 -2.65 -12.07 -63.12
N ARG A 400 -1.63 -11.40 -62.57
CA ARG A 400 -1.33 -10.01 -62.92
C ARG A 400 -1.11 -9.74 -64.42
N ASP A 401 -0.47 -10.67 -65.10
CA ASP A 401 -0.21 -10.62 -66.55
C ASP A 401 -1.45 -10.90 -67.40
N GLY A 402 -2.60 -11.13 -66.79
CA GLY A 402 -3.85 -11.48 -67.45
C GLY A 402 -3.98 -12.98 -67.79
N ALA A 403 -2.95 -13.79 -67.57
CA ALA A 403 -3.01 -15.25 -67.82
C ALA A 403 -3.91 -15.94 -66.76
N THR A 404 -4.48 -17.05 -67.20
CA THR A 404 -5.31 -17.89 -66.31
C THR A 404 -4.47 -18.99 -65.68
N LEU A 405 -4.51 -19.10 -64.36
CA LEU A 405 -3.86 -20.13 -63.57
C LEU A 405 -4.91 -21.16 -63.09
N SER A 406 -4.72 -22.43 -63.40
CA SER A 406 -5.53 -23.51 -62.88
C SER A 406 -5.04 -23.90 -61.52
N VAL A 407 -5.89 -23.76 -60.47
CA VAL A 407 -5.55 -24.08 -59.10
C VAL A 407 -6.55 -25.00 -58.45
N GLU A 408 -6.09 -25.75 -57.48
CA GLU A 408 -6.92 -26.44 -56.51
C GLU A 408 -6.90 -25.63 -55.20
N ILE A 409 -8.06 -25.17 -54.74
CA ILE A 409 -8.20 -24.39 -53.49
C ILE A 409 -8.84 -25.25 -52.43
N SER A 410 -8.17 -25.41 -51.30
CA SER A 410 -8.72 -26.00 -50.07
C SER A 410 -8.89 -24.89 -49.02
N ALA A 411 -10.14 -24.55 -48.70
CA ALA A 411 -10.49 -23.49 -47.79
C ALA A 411 -11.23 -23.97 -46.53
N LYS A 412 -11.00 -23.27 -45.42
CA LYS A 412 -11.67 -23.50 -44.15
C LYS A 412 -11.85 -22.17 -43.42
N LEU A 413 -13.00 -22.02 -42.73
CA LEU A 413 -13.21 -20.95 -41.77
C LEU A 413 -12.61 -21.36 -40.40
N GLN A 414 -11.78 -20.49 -39.85
CA GLN A 414 -11.20 -20.69 -38.53
C GLN A 414 -12.10 -20.11 -37.42
N PRO A 415 -11.93 -20.52 -36.12
CA PRO A 415 -12.73 -20.00 -35.01
C PRO A 415 -12.62 -18.48 -34.83
N ASP A 416 -11.51 -17.87 -35.23
CA ASP A 416 -11.26 -16.42 -35.19
C ASP A 416 -11.96 -15.65 -36.33
N ARG A 417 -12.85 -16.34 -37.09
CA ARG A 417 -13.62 -15.81 -38.22
C ARG A 417 -12.75 -15.32 -39.39
N ARG A 418 -11.62 -15.99 -39.63
CA ARG A 418 -10.76 -15.78 -40.79
C ARG A 418 -10.83 -16.97 -41.72
N TRP A 419 -10.82 -16.69 -42.99
CA TRP A 419 -10.70 -17.74 -44.04
C TRP A 419 -9.23 -18.11 -44.19
N HIS A 420 -8.93 -19.37 -44.08
CA HIS A 420 -7.62 -19.91 -44.46
C HIS A 420 -7.79 -20.77 -45.70
N ALA A 421 -7.00 -20.50 -46.72
CA ALA A 421 -7.00 -21.30 -47.94
C ALA A 421 -5.59 -21.66 -48.36
N ILE A 422 -5.46 -22.90 -48.80
CA ILE A 422 -4.28 -23.43 -49.48
C ILE A 422 -4.60 -23.48 -50.96
N VAL A 423 -3.72 -22.87 -51.76
CA VAL A 423 -3.86 -22.71 -53.21
C VAL A 423 -2.74 -23.49 -53.86
N ARG A 424 -3.06 -24.57 -54.57
CA ARG A 424 -2.12 -25.45 -55.27
C ARG A 424 -2.22 -25.20 -56.78
N ASP A 425 -1.08 -24.96 -57.46
CA ASP A 425 -1.01 -24.88 -58.91
C ASP A 425 -1.12 -26.29 -59.50
N ILE A 426 -2.16 -26.53 -60.30
CA ILE A 426 -2.41 -27.82 -60.97
C ILE A 426 -2.24 -27.68 -62.47
N THR A 427 -1.57 -26.61 -62.97
CA THR A 427 -1.41 -26.33 -64.38
C THR A 427 -0.63 -27.44 -65.07
N GLU A 428 0.46 -27.95 -64.50
CA GLU A 428 1.26 -29.05 -65.08
C GLU A 428 0.46 -30.34 -65.07
N ARG A 429 -0.26 -30.65 -63.99
CA ARG A 429 -1.16 -31.84 -63.92
C ARG A 429 -2.18 -31.77 -65.06
N LYS A 430 -2.87 -30.63 -65.21
CA LYS A 430 -3.86 -30.45 -66.29
C LYS A 430 -3.28 -30.56 -67.68
N ARG A 431 -2.05 -30.04 -67.94
CA ARG A 431 -1.35 -30.19 -69.21
C ARG A 431 -1.01 -31.67 -69.49
N ALA A 432 -0.51 -32.37 -68.49
CA ALA A 432 -0.17 -33.80 -68.64
C ALA A 432 -1.43 -34.63 -68.90
N GLU A 433 -2.53 -34.38 -68.16
CA GLU A 433 -3.81 -35.05 -68.39
C GLU A 433 -4.39 -34.77 -69.79
N ALA A 434 -4.29 -33.47 -70.22
CA ALA A 434 -4.72 -33.11 -71.59
C ALA A 434 -3.85 -33.77 -72.68
N GLY A 435 -2.52 -33.74 -72.49
CA GLY A 435 -1.59 -34.40 -73.41
C GLY A 435 -1.81 -35.92 -73.51
N LEU A 436 -2.10 -36.58 -72.35
CA LEU A 436 -2.42 -38.02 -72.36
C LEU A 436 -3.72 -38.29 -73.11
N ARG A 437 -4.78 -37.49 -72.87
CA ARG A 437 -6.07 -37.65 -73.57
C ARG A 437 -5.90 -37.40 -75.09
N GLU A 438 -5.13 -36.43 -75.51
CA GLU A 438 -4.82 -36.13 -76.91
C GLU A 438 -4.05 -37.30 -77.55
N SER A 439 -3.02 -37.80 -76.83
CA SER A 439 -2.24 -38.93 -77.27
C SER A 439 -3.12 -40.21 -77.42
N GLU A 440 -3.99 -40.51 -76.45
CA GLU A 440 -4.96 -41.60 -76.52
C GLU A 440 -5.97 -41.45 -77.69
N ALA A 441 -6.49 -40.20 -77.86
CA ALA A 441 -7.41 -39.95 -78.96
C ALA A 441 -6.72 -40.07 -80.30
N HIS A 442 -5.49 -39.60 -80.43
CA HIS A 442 -4.67 -39.75 -81.64
C HIS A 442 -4.36 -41.20 -81.92
N PHE A 443 -3.95 -41.99 -80.93
CA PHE A 443 -3.73 -43.45 -81.03
C PHE A 443 -4.98 -44.16 -81.53
N ARG A 444 -6.16 -43.90 -80.90
CA ARG A 444 -7.42 -44.50 -81.33
C ARG A 444 -7.77 -44.15 -82.77
N MET A 445 -7.62 -42.88 -83.18
CA MET A 445 -7.89 -42.45 -84.56
C MET A 445 -6.98 -43.16 -85.55
N LEU A 446 -5.68 -43.28 -85.28
CA LEU A 446 -4.73 -43.96 -86.11
C LEU A 446 -5.04 -45.44 -86.17
N ALA A 447 -5.34 -46.10 -85.06
CA ALA A 447 -5.68 -47.51 -84.98
C ALA A 447 -6.98 -47.80 -85.71
N ASP A 448 -7.98 -46.97 -85.68
CA ASP A 448 -9.25 -47.12 -86.41
C ASP A 448 -9.12 -46.87 -87.92
N ALA A 449 -8.12 -46.04 -88.31
CA ALA A 449 -7.87 -45.77 -89.75
C ALA A 449 -7.04 -46.86 -90.45
N THR A 450 -6.41 -47.77 -89.72
CA THR A 450 -5.60 -48.85 -90.27
C THR A 450 -6.46 -50.12 -90.62
N PRO A 451 -6.22 -50.75 -91.72
CA PRO A 451 -6.93 -51.96 -92.09
C PRO A 451 -6.40 -53.22 -91.37
N VAL A 452 -5.74 -53.03 -90.25
CA VAL A 452 -5.16 -54.13 -89.45
C VAL A 452 -6.00 -54.29 -88.18
N LEU A 453 -6.18 -55.51 -87.72
CA LEU A 453 -6.90 -55.82 -86.51
C LEU A 453 -6.02 -55.47 -85.29
N VAL A 454 -6.36 -54.40 -84.55
CA VAL A 454 -5.64 -53.91 -83.36
C VAL A 454 -6.50 -54.13 -82.13
N TRP A 455 -5.94 -54.75 -81.10
CA TRP A 455 -6.60 -54.96 -79.84
C TRP A 455 -5.66 -54.67 -78.66
N MET A 456 -6.20 -54.26 -77.54
CA MET A 456 -5.47 -54.09 -76.29
C MET A 456 -6.07 -54.96 -75.20
N ALA A 457 -5.19 -55.50 -74.34
CA ALA A 457 -5.59 -56.24 -73.18
C ALA A 457 -5.03 -55.54 -71.90
N GLY A 458 -5.77 -55.63 -70.83
CA GLY A 458 -5.31 -55.23 -69.50
C GLY A 458 -4.30 -56.23 -68.92
N THR A 459 -3.73 -55.96 -67.80
CA THR A 459 -2.83 -56.87 -67.05
C THR A 459 -3.54 -58.18 -66.59
N ASP A 460 -4.85 -58.20 -66.59
CA ASP A 460 -5.72 -59.35 -66.33
C ASP A 460 -6.02 -60.16 -67.54
N THR A 461 -5.30 -59.88 -68.68
CA THR A 461 -5.45 -60.59 -70.00
C THR A 461 -6.83 -60.40 -70.64
N ARG A 462 -7.72 -59.59 -70.09
CA ARG A 462 -9.01 -59.28 -70.72
C ARG A 462 -8.82 -58.18 -71.78
N CYS A 463 -9.50 -58.35 -72.89
CA CYS A 463 -9.55 -57.36 -73.93
C CYS A 463 -10.26 -56.13 -73.42
N THR A 464 -9.59 -54.99 -73.43
CA THR A 464 -10.08 -53.68 -72.93
C THR A 464 -10.46 -52.75 -74.07
N TRP A 465 -9.96 -52.97 -75.26
CA TRP A 465 -10.28 -52.13 -76.41
C TRP A 465 -9.98 -52.89 -77.72
N LEU A 466 -10.82 -52.63 -78.73
CA LEU A 466 -10.71 -53.16 -80.12
C LEU A 466 -10.83 -51.96 -81.07
N ASN A 467 -10.05 -51.94 -82.19
CA ASN A 467 -10.19 -50.91 -83.22
C ASN A 467 -11.42 -51.21 -84.10
N ARG A 468 -11.81 -50.18 -84.89
CA ARG A 468 -12.96 -50.27 -85.79
C ARG A 468 -12.85 -51.44 -86.80
N SER A 469 -11.69 -51.65 -87.38
CA SER A 469 -11.46 -52.82 -88.29
C SER A 469 -11.71 -54.19 -87.65
N TRP A 470 -11.42 -54.32 -86.33
CA TRP A 470 -11.75 -55.57 -85.59
C TRP A 470 -13.25 -55.73 -85.39
N LEU A 471 -13.93 -54.64 -85.04
CA LEU A 471 -15.39 -54.66 -84.84
C LEU A 471 -16.13 -54.94 -86.13
N GLU A 472 -15.68 -54.36 -87.28
CA GLU A 472 -16.24 -54.61 -88.59
C GLU A 472 -15.95 -56.09 -89.11
N TYR A 473 -14.82 -56.68 -88.68
CA TYR A 473 -14.47 -58.04 -89.02
C TYR A 473 -15.25 -59.12 -88.25
N THR A 474 -15.56 -58.91 -87.02
CA THR A 474 -16.25 -59.87 -86.11
C THR A 474 -17.77 -59.71 -86.06
N GLY A 475 -18.34 -58.63 -86.58
CA GLY A 475 -19.79 -58.34 -86.55
C GLY A 475 -20.12 -57.63 -85.28
#